data_57d00e24425a9fba5ab255b334e94be4
#
_entry.id   57d00e24425a9fba5ab255b334e94be4
#
_cell.length_a   1.000
_cell.length_b   1.000
_cell.length_c   1.000
_cell.angle_alpha   90.00
_cell.angle_beta   90.00
_cell.angle_gamma   90.00
#
_symmetry.space_group_name_H-M   'P 1'
#
loop_
_entity.id
_entity.type
_entity.pdbx_description
1 polymer ?
#
loop_
_entity_poly.entity_id
_entity_poly.type
_entity_poly.pdbx_seq_one_letter_code
_entity_poly.pdbx_strand_id
1 'polypeptide(L)'
;VKKTLYFSAVPAKELQKAVHLAEDTACLRRQLKEKNLAAFVADGAVLPRQSGVSDRPMRQAFPFQSPKSLRVEMHLPHAGVITGMGIPKGVTLIVGGGYHGKSTLLKALEAGVYNHIAGDGREYTVTDDTAVKVRAEDGRSIHDVDISMFIRNLPNGKDTVHFVTQDASGSTSQAAGVTEAVEAQTKLLLIDEDTSATNFMIRDVLMQRVVHGSQEPIIPFIDRVRELYEKEGIS
;
A
#
# COMPACT_ATOMS: atom_id res chain seq x y z
N VAL A 1 -28.24 -17.40 -13.21
CA VAL A 1 -27.20 -18.14 -13.95
C VAL A 1 -27.23 -17.79 -15.44
N LYS A 2 -28.32 -18.07 -16.21
CA LYS A 2 -28.34 -17.81 -17.67
C LYS A 2 -28.08 -16.34 -18.05
N LYS A 3 -28.58 -15.36 -17.29
CA LYS A 3 -28.42 -13.92 -17.56
C LYS A 3 -27.02 -13.39 -17.26
N THR A 4 -26.14 -14.15 -16.62
CA THR A 4 -24.83 -13.69 -16.16
C THR A 4 -23.65 -14.51 -16.68
N LEU A 5 -23.86 -15.77 -17.03
CA LEU A 5 -22.78 -16.69 -17.44
C LEU A 5 -22.73 -16.96 -18.94
N TYR A 6 -23.80 -16.69 -19.67
CA TYR A 6 -23.79 -16.91 -21.13
C TYR A 6 -23.27 -15.65 -21.83
N PHE A 7 -22.31 -15.81 -22.71
CA PHE A 7 -21.76 -14.74 -23.54
C PHE A 7 -22.85 -13.90 -24.24
N SER A 8 -23.89 -14.56 -24.76
CA SER A 8 -25.03 -13.91 -25.42
C SER A 8 -25.89 -13.03 -24.49
N ALA A 9 -25.72 -13.14 -23.17
CA ALA A 9 -26.47 -12.34 -22.20
C ALA A 9 -25.75 -11.05 -21.82
N VAL A 10 -24.47 -10.91 -22.20
CA VAL A 10 -23.66 -9.71 -21.91
C VAL A 10 -23.64 -8.86 -23.20
N PRO A 11 -24.03 -7.58 -23.13
CA PRO A 11 -23.94 -6.68 -24.28
C PRO A 11 -22.50 -6.59 -24.79
N ALA A 12 -22.29 -6.79 -26.08
CA ALA A 12 -20.95 -6.81 -26.70
C ALA A 12 -20.15 -5.52 -26.39
N LYS A 13 -20.83 -4.35 -26.32
CA LYS A 13 -20.19 -3.08 -25.96
C LYS A 13 -19.67 -3.04 -24.53
N GLU A 14 -20.34 -3.67 -23.59
CA GLU A 14 -19.89 -3.76 -22.20
C GLU A 14 -18.69 -4.68 -22.07
N LEU A 15 -18.73 -5.82 -22.76
CA LEU A 15 -17.60 -6.73 -22.83
C LEU A 15 -16.37 -6.05 -23.45
N GLN A 16 -16.57 -5.34 -24.56
CA GLN A 16 -15.48 -4.59 -25.20
C GLN A 16 -14.88 -3.52 -24.28
N LYS A 17 -15.71 -2.76 -23.54
CA LYS A 17 -15.23 -1.79 -22.54
C LYS A 17 -14.39 -2.47 -21.45
N ALA A 18 -14.82 -3.64 -20.97
CA ALA A 18 -14.07 -4.38 -19.95
C ALA A 18 -12.72 -4.86 -20.48
N VAL A 19 -12.66 -5.34 -21.73
CA VAL A 19 -11.40 -5.74 -22.39
C VAL A 19 -10.49 -4.53 -22.56
N HIS A 20 -10.99 -3.42 -23.13
CA HIS A 20 -10.21 -2.20 -23.31
C HIS A 20 -9.63 -1.67 -21.97
N LEU A 21 -10.43 -1.66 -20.91
CA LEU A 21 -9.97 -1.25 -19.58
C LEU A 21 -8.88 -2.17 -19.04
N ALA A 22 -9.01 -3.48 -19.23
CA ALA A 22 -8.01 -4.44 -18.81
C ALA A 22 -6.68 -4.26 -19.57
N GLU A 23 -6.73 -4.01 -20.88
CA GLU A 23 -5.56 -3.76 -21.72
C GLU A 23 -4.89 -2.42 -21.37
N ASP A 24 -5.69 -1.38 -21.16
CA ASP A 24 -5.22 -0.07 -20.69
C ASP A 24 -4.53 -0.17 -19.32
N THR A 25 -5.15 -0.89 -18.37
CA THR A 25 -4.58 -1.09 -17.02
C THR A 25 -3.28 -1.89 -17.07
N ALA A 26 -3.22 -2.93 -17.90
CA ALA A 26 -1.98 -3.70 -18.10
C ALA A 26 -0.87 -2.84 -18.72
N CYS A 27 -1.21 -1.95 -19.67
CA CYS A 27 -0.29 -0.98 -20.25
C CYS A 27 0.18 0.01 -19.19
N LEU A 28 -0.72 0.52 -18.36
CA LEU A 28 -0.42 1.44 -17.26
C LEU A 28 0.57 0.83 -16.26
N ARG A 29 0.39 -0.44 -15.86
CA ARG A 29 1.33 -1.16 -14.97
C ARG A 29 2.73 -1.29 -15.58
N ARG A 30 2.84 -1.52 -16.89
CA ARG A 30 4.16 -1.53 -17.56
C ARG A 30 4.83 -0.16 -17.51
N GLN A 31 4.07 0.91 -17.79
CA GLN A 31 4.59 2.29 -17.73
C GLN A 31 4.99 2.71 -16.31
N LEU A 32 4.38 2.17 -15.23
CA LEU A 32 4.89 2.39 -13.88
C LEU A 32 6.36 1.96 -13.76
N LYS A 33 6.68 0.76 -14.25
CA LYS A 33 8.05 0.22 -14.20
C LYS A 33 9.01 1.06 -15.05
N GLU A 34 8.60 1.42 -16.27
CA GLU A 34 9.41 2.22 -17.22
C GLU A 34 9.70 3.63 -16.69
N LYS A 35 8.74 4.24 -16.01
CA LYS A 35 8.85 5.61 -15.45
C LYS A 35 9.39 5.64 -14.01
N ASN A 36 9.78 4.49 -13.45
CA ASN A 36 10.24 4.34 -12.06
C ASN A 36 9.21 4.86 -11.03
N LEU A 37 7.94 4.51 -11.24
CA LEU A 37 6.84 4.87 -10.36
C LEU A 37 6.39 3.67 -9.52
N ALA A 38 5.99 3.94 -8.28
CA ALA A 38 5.37 2.98 -7.36
C ALA A 38 3.85 2.89 -7.59
N ALA A 39 3.23 4.02 -7.97
CA ALA A 39 1.79 4.08 -8.21
C ALA A 39 1.42 5.23 -9.15
N PHE A 40 0.21 5.18 -9.69
CA PHE A 40 -0.40 6.25 -10.48
C PHE A 40 -1.87 6.42 -10.09
N VAL A 41 -2.31 7.68 -9.98
CA VAL A 41 -3.70 8.05 -9.72
C VAL A 41 -4.15 9.04 -10.80
N ALA A 42 -5.08 8.64 -11.65
CA ALA A 42 -5.55 9.47 -12.75
C ALA A 42 -6.30 10.72 -12.26
N ASP A 43 -6.12 11.84 -12.97
CA ASP A 43 -6.97 13.02 -12.80
C ASP A 43 -8.43 12.67 -13.14
N GLY A 44 -9.35 13.20 -12.34
CA GLY A 44 -10.77 12.86 -12.47
C GLY A 44 -11.23 11.63 -11.70
N ALA A 45 -10.31 10.84 -11.09
CA ALA A 45 -10.69 9.68 -10.30
C ALA A 45 -11.54 10.05 -9.08
N VAL A 46 -12.52 9.20 -8.76
CA VAL A 46 -13.35 9.30 -7.55
C VAL A 46 -12.78 8.39 -6.48
N LEU A 47 -11.90 8.94 -5.64
CA LEU A 47 -11.20 8.14 -4.63
C LEU A 47 -12.05 7.77 -3.42
N PRO A 48 -12.92 8.65 -2.84
CA PRO A 48 -13.70 8.30 -1.68
C PRO A 48 -14.83 7.33 -2.02
N ARG A 49 -15.15 6.48 -1.03
CA ARG A 49 -16.26 5.52 -1.09
C ARG A 49 -17.48 6.03 -0.34
N GLN A 50 -18.65 5.51 -0.66
CA GLN A 50 -19.92 5.94 -0.10
C GLN A 50 -19.95 5.78 1.42
N SER A 51 -19.32 4.74 1.96
CA SER A 51 -19.18 4.50 3.40
C SER A 51 -17.97 3.60 3.67
N GLY A 52 -17.61 3.43 4.96
CA GLY A 52 -16.51 2.55 5.36
C GLY A 52 -16.72 1.07 5.06
N VAL A 53 -17.96 0.65 4.78
CA VAL A 53 -18.34 -0.73 4.49
C VAL A 53 -18.85 -0.92 3.04
N SER A 54 -18.69 0.09 2.19
CA SER A 54 -19.15 0.06 0.80
C SER A 54 -18.03 0.47 -0.15
N ASP A 55 -17.75 -0.36 -1.15
CA ASP A 55 -16.78 -0.04 -2.22
C ASP A 55 -17.37 0.83 -3.34
N ARG A 56 -18.65 1.21 -3.24
CA ARG A 56 -19.27 2.08 -4.24
C ARG A 56 -18.68 3.48 -4.18
N PRO A 57 -18.40 4.13 -5.34
CA PRO A 57 -17.90 5.50 -5.37
C PRO A 57 -18.89 6.48 -4.72
N MET A 58 -18.36 7.46 -4.02
CA MET A 58 -19.16 8.54 -3.43
C MET A 58 -19.75 9.41 -4.54
N ARG A 59 -21.08 9.62 -4.54
CA ARG A 59 -21.81 10.30 -5.64
C ARG A 59 -21.45 11.79 -5.84
N GLN A 60 -21.07 12.47 -4.76
CA GLN A 60 -20.77 13.91 -4.77
C GLN A 60 -19.32 14.18 -4.32
N ALA A 61 -18.41 13.30 -4.68
CA ALA A 61 -17.01 13.49 -4.40
C ALA A 61 -16.37 14.50 -5.35
N PHE A 62 -15.42 15.27 -4.83
CA PHE A 62 -14.53 16.04 -5.69
C PHE A 62 -13.63 15.11 -6.47
N PRO A 63 -13.55 15.24 -7.80
CA PRO A 63 -12.61 14.47 -8.61
C PRO A 63 -11.17 14.74 -8.17
N PHE A 64 -10.35 13.70 -8.19
CA PHE A 64 -8.93 13.84 -7.89
C PHE A 64 -8.24 14.73 -8.91
N GLN A 65 -7.34 15.59 -8.44
CA GLN A 65 -6.48 16.43 -9.28
C GLN A 65 -5.04 16.26 -8.81
N SER A 66 -4.17 15.89 -9.74
CA SER A 66 -2.75 15.71 -9.47
C SER A 66 -2.05 17.05 -9.17
N PRO A 67 -1.18 17.12 -8.14
CA PRO A 67 -0.32 18.27 -7.94
C PRO A 67 0.61 18.44 -9.14
N LYS A 68 0.88 19.67 -9.54
CA LYS A 68 1.69 19.97 -10.74
C LYS A 68 3.07 19.34 -10.71
N SER A 69 3.69 19.23 -9.52
CA SER A 69 5.02 18.67 -9.33
C SER A 69 5.09 17.14 -9.52
N LEU A 70 3.95 16.44 -9.40
CA LEU A 70 3.87 14.97 -9.53
C LEU A 70 3.02 14.55 -10.74
N ARG A 71 2.58 15.53 -11.56
CA ARG A 71 1.76 15.22 -12.72
C ARG A 71 2.58 14.56 -13.80
N VAL A 72 2.09 13.42 -14.28
CA VAL A 72 2.67 12.67 -15.37
C VAL A 72 1.61 12.32 -16.42
N GLU A 73 2.04 12.09 -17.65
CA GLU A 73 1.20 11.59 -18.74
C GLU A 73 1.44 10.10 -18.95
N MET A 74 0.35 9.36 -19.17
CA MET A 74 0.34 7.95 -19.50
C MET A 74 -0.35 7.74 -20.85
N HIS A 75 0.26 6.94 -21.70
CA HIS A 75 -0.24 6.65 -23.04
C HIS A 75 -0.89 5.27 -23.07
N LEU A 76 -2.18 5.22 -23.22
CA LEU A 76 -2.97 3.99 -23.17
C LEU A 76 -3.51 3.63 -24.55
N PRO A 77 -3.63 2.33 -24.88
CA PRO A 77 -4.04 1.91 -26.22
C PRO A 77 -5.48 2.32 -26.58
N HIS A 78 -6.39 2.38 -25.60
CA HIS A 78 -7.80 2.68 -25.85
C HIS A 78 -8.25 4.03 -25.28
N ALA A 79 -7.84 4.37 -24.06
CA ALA A 79 -8.16 5.67 -23.46
C ALA A 79 -7.30 6.82 -23.98
N GLY A 80 -6.26 6.54 -24.79
CA GLY A 80 -5.35 7.57 -25.29
C GLY A 80 -4.44 8.12 -24.22
N VAL A 81 -4.21 9.43 -24.23
CA VAL A 81 -3.35 10.09 -23.24
C VAL A 81 -4.19 10.49 -22.03
N ILE A 82 -3.80 10.01 -20.86
CA ILE A 82 -4.37 10.41 -19.59
C ILE A 82 -3.31 11.09 -18.72
N THR A 83 -3.74 12.02 -17.88
CA THR A 83 -2.87 12.68 -16.89
C THR A 83 -3.23 12.23 -15.48
N GLY A 84 -2.28 12.33 -14.58
CA GLY A 84 -2.51 11.98 -13.19
C GLY A 84 -1.24 12.15 -12.33
N MET A 85 -1.36 11.81 -11.08
CA MET A 85 -0.24 11.83 -10.13
C MET A 85 0.56 10.54 -10.24
N GLY A 86 1.82 10.64 -10.63
CA GLY A 86 2.81 9.57 -10.51
C GLY A 86 3.50 9.66 -9.16
N ILE A 87 3.43 8.59 -8.37
CA ILE A 87 4.15 8.47 -7.11
C ILE A 87 5.49 7.79 -7.42
N PRO A 88 6.63 8.47 -7.24
CA PRO A 88 7.93 7.89 -7.54
C PRO A 88 8.28 6.74 -6.57
N LYS A 89 9.13 5.83 -7.01
CA LYS A 89 9.77 4.87 -6.10
C LYS A 89 10.65 5.58 -5.09
N GLY A 90 10.82 4.99 -3.92
CA GLY A 90 11.54 5.55 -2.78
C GLY A 90 10.60 5.89 -1.64
N VAL A 91 11.07 6.68 -0.68
CA VAL A 91 10.29 7.04 0.50
C VAL A 91 9.38 8.23 0.18
N THR A 92 8.08 8.00 0.14
CA THR A 92 7.05 9.02 -0.08
C THR A 92 6.23 9.23 1.18
N LEU A 93 6.13 10.48 1.65
CA LEU A 93 5.31 10.85 2.80
C LEU A 93 4.01 11.51 2.33
N ILE A 94 2.87 10.95 2.76
CA ILE A 94 1.55 11.53 2.57
C ILE A 94 1.16 12.29 3.84
N VAL A 95 1.34 13.60 3.82
CA VAL A 95 1.12 14.47 4.99
C VAL A 95 -0.10 15.37 4.80
N GLY A 96 -0.70 15.78 5.93
CA GLY A 96 -1.85 16.69 5.92
C GLY A 96 -2.64 16.59 7.23
N GLY A 97 -3.51 17.54 7.47
CA GLY A 97 -4.39 17.58 8.65
C GLY A 97 -5.43 16.46 8.68
N GLY A 98 -6.18 16.37 9.78
CA GLY A 98 -7.33 15.47 9.87
C GLY A 98 -8.36 15.75 8.77
N TYR A 99 -9.01 14.71 8.27
CA TYR A 99 -10.03 14.78 7.22
C TYR A 99 -9.59 15.33 5.86
N HIS A 100 -8.30 15.49 5.60
CA HIS A 100 -7.76 15.97 4.31
C HIS A 100 -7.56 14.86 3.26
N GLY A 101 -8.11 13.66 3.49
CA GLY A 101 -8.13 12.58 2.49
C GLY A 101 -6.89 11.70 2.44
N LYS A 102 -5.94 11.80 3.39
CA LYS A 102 -4.75 10.94 3.46
C LYS A 102 -5.12 9.45 3.40
N SER A 103 -5.94 8.99 4.34
CA SER A 103 -6.38 7.59 4.41
C SER A 103 -7.24 7.19 3.20
N THR A 104 -7.97 8.13 2.57
CA THR A 104 -8.70 7.89 1.32
C THR A 104 -7.75 7.60 0.17
N LEU A 105 -6.69 8.40 0.04
CA LEU A 105 -5.65 8.17 -0.96
C LEU A 105 -4.93 6.85 -0.70
N LEU A 106 -4.50 6.59 0.53
CA LEU A 106 -3.80 5.35 0.88
C LEU A 106 -4.66 4.10 0.61
N LYS A 107 -5.97 4.13 0.95
CA LYS A 107 -6.92 3.05 0.60
C LYS A 107 -7.11 2.89 -0.90
N ALA A 108 -7.03 3.97 -1.67
CA ALA A 108 -7.11 3.88 -3.11
C ALA A 108 -5.85 3.22 -3.70
N LEU A 109 -4.67 3.54 -3.16
CA LEU A 109 -3.41 2.89 -3.51
C LEU A 109 -3.39 1.41 -3.11
N GLU A 110 -3.89 1.07 -1.92
CA GLU A 110 -4.04 -0.31 -1.45
C GLU A 110 -4.92 -1.13 -2.41
N ALA A 111 -6.07 -0.59 -2.81
CA ALA A 111 -6.96 -1.25 -3.78
C ALA A 111 -6.38 -1.27 -5.22
N GLY A 112 -5.48 -0.33 -5.55
CA GLY A 112 -4.84 -0.20 -6.86
C GLY A 112 -3.89 -1.36 -7.23
N VAL A 113 -3.60 -2.28 -6.32
CA VAL A 113 -2.91 -3.55 -6.59
C VAL A 113 -3.74 -4.40 -7.56
N TYR A 114 -5.07 -4.33 -7.46
CA TYR A 114 -6.00 -5.02 -8.35
C TYR A 114 -6.51 -4.11 -9.46
N ASN A 115 -7.00 -4.70 -10.54
CA ASN A 115 -7.69 -3.96 -11.59
C ASN A 115 -9.10 -3.59 -11.14
N HIS A 116 -9.50 -2.36 -11.39
CA HIS A 116 -10.85 -1.87 -11.13
C HIS A 116 -11.79 -2.13 -12.30
N ILE A 117 -13.07 -2.29 -12.02
CA ILE A 117 -14.12 -2.43 -13.04
C ILE A 117 -14.58 -1.06 -13.56
N ALA A 118 -15.14 -1.03 -14.74
CA ALA A 118 -15.72 0.20 -15.31
C ALA A 118 -16.84 0.75 -14.42
N GLY A 119 -16.83 2.04 -14.16
CA GLY A 119 -17.79 2.73 -13.28
C GLY A 119 -17.41 2.73 -11.80
N ASP A 120 -16.23 2.16 -11.44
CA ASP A 120 -15.71 2.18 -10.08
C ASP A 120 -15.19 3.56 -9.66
N GLY A 121 -14.82 4.41 -10.60
CA GLY A 121 -14.23 5.74 -10.38
C GLY A 121 -12.74 5.70 -10.05
N ARG A 122 -12.13 4.53 -9.90
CA ARG A 122 -10.69 4.32 -9.68
C ARG A 122 -10.06 3.51 -10.82
N GLU A 123 -10.70 3.45 -11.99
CA GLU A 123 -10.33 2.60 -13.12
C GLU A 123 -8.85 2.69 -13.48
N TYR A 124 -8.30 3.90 -13.40
CA TYR A 124 -6.89 4.19 -13.68
C TYR A 124 -6.11 4.61 -12.41
N THR A 125 -6.49 4.05 -11.27
CA THR A 125 -5.68 4.09 -10.04
C THR A 125 -4.95 2.76 -9.93
N VAL A 126 -3.63 2.79 -10.10
CA VAL A 126 -2.80 1.59 -10.21
C VAL A 126 -1.60 1.71 -9.30
N THR A 127 -1.33 0.66 -8.56
CA THR A 127 -0.18 0.53 -7.66
C THR A 127 0.68 -0.65 -8.09
N ASP A 128 1.95 -0.67 -7.73
CA ASP A 128 2.82 -1.83 -7.93
C ASP A 128 2.11 -3.10 -7.47
N ASP A 129 2.10 -4.13 -8.30
CA ASP A 129 1.35 -5.37 -8.09
C ASP A 129 1.86 -6.23 -6.93
N THR A 130 3.02 -5.90 -6.40
CA THR A 130 3.62 -6.54 -5.22
C THR A 130 3.38 -5.76 -3.93
N ALA A 131 2.66 -4.63 -3.97
CA ALA A 131 2.48 -3.77 -2.80
C ALA A 131 1.75 -4.49 -1.66
N VAL A 132 2.25 -4.29 -0.44
CA VAL A 132 1.66 -4.83 0.79
C VAL A 132 1.40 -3.69 1.76
N LYS A 133 0.20 -3.69 2.35
CA LYS A 133 -0.10 -2.82 3.48
C LYS A 133 0.26 -3.51 4.78
N VAL A 134 1.19 -2.92 5.52
CA VAL A 134 1.61 -3.41 6.83
C VAL A 134 0.91 -2.60 7.93
N ARG A 135 0.41 -3.31 8.93
CA ARG A 135 -0.25 -2.72 10.11
C ARG A 135 0.08 -3.52 11.37
N ALA A 136 -0.13 -2.91 12.53
CA ALA A 136 -0.09 -3.58 13.81
C ALA A 136 -1.38 -4.41 14.01
N GLU A 137 -1.24 -5.65 14.47
CA GLU A 137 -2.34 -6.57 14.74
C GLU A 137 -2.10 -7.27 16.08
N ASP A 138 -2.68 -6.73 17.16
CA ASP A 138 -2.60 -7.36 18.46
C ASP A 138 -3.28 -8.73 18.43
N GLY A 139 -2.65 -9.72 19.07
CA GLY A 139 -3.18 -11.09 19.12
C GLY A 139 -2.87 -11.94 17.87
N ARG A 140 -2.11 -11.42 16.91
CA ARG A 140 -1.73 -12.20 15.72
C ARG A 140 -0.85 -13.39 16.09
N SER A 141 -1.17 -14.57 15.55
CA SER A 141 -0.29 -15.74 15.60
C SER A 141 0.85 -15.61 14.59
N ILE A 142 2.08 -15.90 15.03
CA ILE A 142 3.30 -15.86 14.20
C ILE A 142 3.98 -17.22 14.31
N HIS A 143 4.41 -17.77 13.20
CA HIS A 143 5.07 -19.06 13.11
C HIS A 143 6.35 -18.96 12.29
N ASP A 144 7.49 -19.17 12.95
CA ASP A 144 8.82 -19.29 12.33
C ASP A 144 9.19 -18.13 11.42
N VAL A 145 9.09 -16.90 11.95
CA VAL A 145 9.44 -15.66 11.24
C VAL A 145 10.68 -15.04 11.86
N ASP A 146 11.64 -14.62 11.05
CA ASP A 146 12.81 -13.86 11.51
C ASP A 146 12.44 -12.39 11.73
N ILE A 147 12.20 -12.02 13.00
CA ILE A 147 11.91 -10.63 13.38
C ILE A 147 13.17 -9.87 13.84
N SER A 148 14.36 -10.47 13.74
CA SER A 148 15.61 -9.94 14.29
C SER A 148 16.06 -8.62 13.62
N MET A 149 15.52 -8.29 12.45
CA MET A 149 15.71 -7.00 11.82
C MET A 149 15.21 -5.85 12.70
N PHE A 150 14.10 -6.07 13.43
CA PHE A 150 13.42 -5.06 14.23
C PHE A 150 13.39 -5.36 15.72
N ILE A 151 13.46 -6.62 16.12
CA ILE A 151 13.33 -7.02 17.52
C ILE A 151 14.48 -7.93 17.90
N ARG A 152 15.23 -7.53 18.94
CA ARG A 152 16.40 -8.27 19.43
C ARG A 152 16.38 -8.32 20.95
N ASN A 153 17.07 -9.34 21.50
CA ASN A 153 17.29 -9.45 22.94
C ASN A 153 16.00 -9.35 23.77
N LEU A 154 14.99 -10.15 23.39
CA LEU A 154 13.75 -10.20 24.14
C LEU A 154 14.03 -10.57 25.62
N PRO A 155 13.42 -9.86 26.61
CA PRO A 155 13.66 -10.11 28.03
C PRO A 155 13.37 -11.53 28.49
N ASN A 156 12.48 -12.25 27.79
CA ASN A 156 12.12 -13.63 28.06
C ASN A 156 13.04 -14.66 27.37
N GLY A 157 14.10 -14.20 26.68
CA GLY A 157 15.07 -15.05 25.98
C GLY A 157 14.52 -15.81 24.77
N LYS A 158 13.34 -15.45 24.27
CA LYS A 158 12.79 -16.09 23.06
C LYS A 158 13.68 -15.79 21.84
N ASP A 159 13.82 -16.80 20.99
CA ASP A 159 14.50 -16.68 19.71
C ASP A 159 13.74 -15.67 18.81
N THR A 160 14.48 -14.74 18.20
CA THR A 160 13.95 -13.73 17.28
C THR A 160 14.22 -14.06 15.81
N VAL A 161 15.05 -15.08 15.55
CA VAL A 161 15.31 -15.58 14.18
C VAL A 161 14.26 -16.64 13.81
N HIS A 162 13.93 -17.52 14.74
CA HIS A 162 12.84 -18.51 14.59
C HIS A 162 11.70 -18.17 15.54
N PHE A 163 11.12 -16.98 15.35
CA PHE A 163 10.13 -16.45 16.28
C PHE A 163 8.78 -17.14 16.13
N VAL A 164 8.24 -17.60 17.28
CA VAL A 164 6.92 -18.24 17.36
C VAL A 164 6.15 -17.64 18.52
N THR A 165 4.90 -17.25 18.27
CA THR A 165 3.95 -16.84 19.30
C THR A 165 2.51 -17.06 18.83
N GLN A 166 1.61 -17.33 19.77
CA GLN A 166 0.17 -17.40 19.49
C GLN A 166 -0.53 -16.05 19.71
N ASP A 167 0.18 -15.10 20.32
CA ASP A 167 -0.39 -13.81 20.76
C ASP A 167 0.71 -12.76 20.66
N ALA A 168 0.84 -12.14 19.49
CA ALA A 168 1.82 -11.09 19.23
C ALA A 168 1.27 -9.73 19.65
N SER A 169 2.13 -8.89 20.25
CA SER A 169 1.85 -7.47 20.41
C SER A 169 1.82 -6.77 19.04
N GLY A 170 1.22 -5.57 18.98
CA GLY A 170 1.16 -4.77 17.77
C GLY A 170 2.53 -4.51 17.14
N SER A 171 3.55 -4.19 17.94
CA SER A 171 4.93 -4.01 17.45
C SER A 171 5.52 -5.29 16.87
N THR A 172 5.28 -6.41 17.54
CA THR A 172 5.81 -7.71 17.11
C THR A 172 5.12 -8.19 15.84
N SER A 173 3.80 -8.04 15.75
CA SER A 173 3.04 -8.39 14.56
C SER A 173 3.41 -7.52 13.36
N GLN A 174 3.67 -6.23 13.60
CA GLN A 174 4.08 -5.32 12.54
C GLN A 174 5.51 -5.62 12.06
N ALA A 175 6.43 -5.95 12.97
CA ALA A 175 7.78 -6.42 12.62
C ALA A 175 7.72 -7.67 11.74
N ALA A 176 6.95 -8.68 12.16
CA ALA A 176 6.74 -9.89 11.36
C ALA A 176 6.13 -9.59 9.99
N GLY A 177 5.12 -8.71 9.93
CA GLY A 177 4.49 -8.32 8.66
C GLY A 177 5.44 -7.65 7.68
N VAL A 178 6.40 -6.84 8.16
CA VAL A 178 7.46 -6.28 7.28
C VAL A 178 8.40 -7.38 6.80
N THR A 179 8.86 -8.26 7.69
CA THR A 179 9.77 -9.35 7.30
C THR A 179 9.11 -10.30 6.29
N GLU A 180 7.87 -10.70 6.53
CA GLU A 180 7.10 -11.53 5.58
C GLU A 180 6.92 -10.84 4.22
N ALA A 181 6.72 -9.52 4.20
CA ALA A 181 6.66 -8.76 2.95
C ALA A 181 8.01 -8.75 2.22
N VAL A 182 9.14 -8.66 2.94
CA VAL A 182 10.49 -8.78 2.36
C VAL A 182 10.70 -10.18 1.77
N GLU A 183 10.35 -11.23 2.51
CA GLU A 183 10.44 -12.62 2.04
C GLU A 183 9.57 -12.87 0.80
N ALA A 184 8.40 -12.24 0.73
CA ALA A 184 7.51 -12.27 -0.44
C ALA A 184 8.03 -11.43 -1.61
N GLN A 185 9.21 -10.80 -1.50
CA GLN A 185 9.83 -9.95 -2.53
C GLN A 185 9.00 -8.71 -2.91
N THR A 186 8.21 -8.21 -1.97
CA THR A 186 7.46 -6.96 -2.12
C THR A 186 8.38 -5.81 -2.57
N LYS A 187 7.88 -4.93 -3.43
CA LYS A 187 8.60 -3.73 -3.88
C LYS A 187 8.00 -2.44 -3.35
N LEU A 188 6.87 -2.51 -2.67
CA LEU A 188 6.21 -1.34 -2.09
C LEU A 188 5.53 -1.70 -0.77
N LEU A 189 5.86 -0.97 0.30
CA LEU A 189 5.14 -1.03 1.56
C LEU A 189 4.21 0.18 1.70
N LEU A 190 2.96 -0.07 2.04
CA LEU A 190 1.98 0.95 2.39
C LEU A 190 1.78 0.93 3.91
N ILE A 191 2.04 2.06 4.55
CA ILE A 191 2.00 2.18 6.01
C ILE A 191 1.13 3.37 6.40
N ASP A 192 0.24 3.17 7.36
CA ASP A 192 -0.68 4.17 7.89
C ASP A 192 -0.40 4.36 9.39
N GLU A 193 -0.19 5.59 9.83
CA GLU A 193 0.12 5.88 11.23
C GLU A 193 -0.99 5.42 12.18
N ASP A 194 -2.26 5.58 11.75
CA ASP A 194 -3.44 5.22 12.55
C ASP A 194 -3.55 3.71 12.82
N THR A 195 -2.88 2.90 12.02
CA THR A 195 -2.90 1.43 12.13
C THR A 195 -1.53 0.83 12.48
N SER A 196 -0.58 1.67 12.85
CA SER A 196 0.78 1.26 13.19
C SER A 196 1.04 1.36 14.70
N ALA A 197 1.88 0.48 15.21
CA ALA A 197 2.36 0.58 16.58
C ALA A 197 3.40 1.72 16.68
N THR A 198 3.11 2.73 17.47
CA THR A 198 3.95 3.94 17.57
C THR A 198 5.40 3.62 17.96
N ASN A 199 5.60 2.73 18.93
CA ASN A 199 6.92 2.30 19.41
C ASN A 199 7.70 1.48 18.37
N PHE A 200 7.02 0.86 17.41
CA PHE A 200 7.65 0.22 16.26
C PHE A 200 8.06 1.24 15.20
N MET A 201 7.23 2.26 14.95
CA MET A 201 7.48 3.23 13.88
C MET A 201 8.62 4.18 14.21
N ILE A 202 8.54 4.78 15.38
CA ILE A 202 9.51 5.80 15.83
C ILE A 202 9.80 5.64 17.32
N ARG A 203 10.92 6.18 17.74
CA ARG A 203 11.26 6.31 19.14
C ARG A 203 11.48 7.78 19.50
N ASP A 204 10.71 8.27 20.47
CA ASP A 204 10.83 9.64 20.98
C ASP A 204 12.23 9.88 21.58
N VAL A 205 12.78 11.06 21.33
CA VAL A 205 14.08 11.51 21.87
C VAL A 205 14.09 11.47 23.41
N LEU A 206 12.97 11.73 24.07
CA LEU A 206 12.86 11.64 25.53
C LEU A 206 12.93 10.17 25.99
N MET A 207 12.26 9.27 25.33
CA MET A 207 12.35 7.82 25.62
C MET A 207 13.75 7.27 25.41
N GLN A 208 14.48 7.76 24.40
CA GLN A 208 15.88 7.37 24.17
C GLN A 208 16.82 7.81 25.32
N ARG A 209 16.47 8.88 26.05
CA ARG A 209 17.22 9.34 27.23
C ARG A 209 16.91 8.53 28.49
N VAL A 210 15.70 8.02 28.61
CA VAL A 210 15.23 7.25 29.78
C VAL A 210 15.68 5.79 29.69
N VAL A 211 15.54 5.17 28.52
CA VAL A 211 15.96 3.78 28.28
C VAL A 211 17.09 3.79 27.26
N HIS A 212 18.26 3.33 27.67
CA HIS A 212 19.41 3.28 26.76
C HIS A 212 19.16 2.33 25.59
N GLY A 213 19.59 2.71 24.37
CA GLY A 213 19.31 1.93 23.14
C GLY A 213 19.79 0.47 23.18
N SER A 214 20.81 0.15 24.01
CA SER A 214 21.29 -1.22 24.21
C SER A 214 20.35 -2.12 25.03
N GLN A 215 19.41 -1.52 25.77
CA GLN A 215 18.43 -2.24 26.59
C GLN A 215 17.04 -2.31 25.92
N GLU A 216 16.86 -1.62 24.81
CA GLU A 216 15.62 -1.61 24.06
C GLU A 216 15.60 -2.74 23.05
N PRO A 217 14.67 -3.68 23.14
CA PRO A 217 14.58 -4.79 22.20
C PRO A 217 14.07 -4.35 20.81
N ILE A 218 13.34 -3.23 20.69
CA ILE A 218 12.76 -2.77 19.45
C ILE A 218 13.67 -1.76 18.75
N ILE A 219 14.05 -2.05 17.52
CA ILE A 219 14.68 -1.13 16.59
C ILE A 219 13.56 -0.45 15.80
N PRO A 220 13.42 0.90 15.88
CA PRO A 220 12.36 1.59 15.18
C PRO A 220 12.41 1.37 13.66
N PHE A 221 11.25 1.28 13.03
CA PHE A 221 11.12 1.12 11.58
C PHE A 221 11.87 2.22 10.81
N ILE A 222 11.80 3.47 11.29
CA ILE A 222 12.48 4.61 10.67
C ILE A 222 14.00 4.39 10.52
N ASP A 223 14.63 3.66 11.43
CA ASP A 223 16.07 3.36 11.39
C ASP A 223 16.42 2.30 10.32
N ARG A 224 15.42 1.58 9.81
CA ARG A 224 15.55 0.53 8.79
C ARG A 224 15.06 0.93 7.41
N VAL A 225 14.32 2.02 7.28
CA VAL A 225 13.74 2.48 6.00
C VAL A 225 14.79 2.57 4.90
N ARG A 226 15.95 3.14 5.21
CA ARG A 226 17.05 3.27 4.24
C ARG A 226 17.61 1.92 3.82
N GLU A 227 17.78 1.00 4.76
CA GLU A 227 18.26 -0.36 4.49
C GLU A 227 17.28 -1.13 3.61
N LEU A 228 15.98 -1.07 3.90
CA LEU A 228 14.91 -1.68 3.10
C LEU A 228 14.92 -1.14 1.66
N TYR A 229 15.11 0.15 1.50
CA TYR A 229 15.19 0.75 0.17
C TYR A 229 16.47 0.38 -0.60
N GLU A 230 17.65 0.52 0.03
CA GLU A 230 18.96 0.34 -0.64
C GLU A 230 19.29 -1.14 -0.89
N LYS A 231 18.93 -2.04 0.04
CA LYS A 231 19.28 -3.47 -0.05
C LYS A 231 18.17 -4.32 -0.66
N GLU A 232 16.93 -4.09 -0.26
CA GLU A 232 15.79 -4.91 -0.70
C GLU A 232 15.04 -4.29 -1.89
N GLY A 233 15.33 -3.02 -2.20
CA GLY A 233 14.67 -2.28 -3.27
C GLY A 233 13.19 -2.01 -3.00
N ILE A 234 12.82 -1.90 -1.71
CA ILE A 234 11.45 -1.64 -1.26
C ILE A 234 11.22 -0.14 -1.12
N SER A 235 10.15 0.34 -1.71
CA SER A 235 9.71 1.74 -1.65
C SER A 235 8.65 1.93 -0.57
#